data_18cd59246cdc8750431136b6323cf5ad
#
_entry.id   18cd59246cdc8750431136b6323cf5ad
#
_cell.length_a   1.000
_cell.length_b   1.000
_cell.length_c   1.000
_cell.angle_alpha   90.00
_cell.angle_beta   90.00
_cell.angle_gamma   90.00
#
_symmetry.space_group_name_H-M   'P 1'
#
loop_
_entity.id
_entity.type
_entity.pdbx_description
1 polymer ?
#
loop_
_entity_poly.entity_id
_entity_poly.type
_entity_poly.pdbx_seq_one_letter_code
_entity_poly.pdbx_strand_id
1 'polypeptide(L)'
;MTDPDSDADRPTMAPFVGALAIIALVVIAIVLFNVFGDDEPPAGQQVGRAAVGQNDALQRQNFADFRTYTCRAQQGVEADVLARQRDSVAKRGERFVDDVTDIKVDGDRATAKVTYHFDKAPDAKTGVGMTFVREDGAWKVCSTGPS
;
A
#
# COMPACT_ATOMS: atom_id res chain seq x y z
N MET A 1 52.70 -29.42 -56.68
CA MET A 1 51.70 -28.37 -56.75
C MET A 1 50.78 -28.54 -55.54
N THR A 2 51.04 -27.71 -54.59
CA THR A 2 50.37 -27.78 -53.28
C THR A 2 49.27 -26.75 -53.28
N ASP A 3 48.03 -27.19 -53.08
CA ASP A 3 46.92 -26.30 -52.81
C ASP A 3 47.05 -25.75 -51.39
N PRO A 4 46.95 -24.45 -51.19
CA PRO A 4 46.81 -23.91 -49.85
C PRO A 4 45.34 -23.93 -49.40
N ASP A 5 45.19 -24.56 -48.28
CA ASP A 5 43.98 -24.66 -47.48
C ASP A 5 43.22 -23.36 -47.40
N SER A 6 42.00 -23.38 -47.89
CA SER A 6 40.97 -22.41 -47.56
C SER A 6 40.35 -22.81 -46.20
N ASP A 7 40.94 -22.34 -45.14
CA ASP A 7 40.24 -22.29 -43.84
C ASP A 7 39.17 -21.24 -43.93
N ALA A 8 37.98 -21.72 -44.32
CA ALA A 8 36.79 -20.93 -44.33
C ALA A 8 36.48 -20.45 -42.90
N ASP A 9 36.52 -19.16 -42.73
CA ASP A 9 35.99 -18.41 -41.59
C ASP A 9 34.61 -18.95 -41.16
N ARG A 10 34.64 -19.84 -40.20
CA ARG A 10 33.39 -20.19 -39.51
C ARG A 10 33.09 -19.08 -38.53
N PRO A 11 31.98 -18.36 -38.67
CA PRO A 11 31.60 -17.35 -37.68
C PRO A 11 31.44 -18.04 -36.33
N THR A 12 32.35 -17.72 -35.41
CA THR A 12 32.35 -18.25 -34.06
C THR A 12 31.14 -17.63 -33.35
N MET A 13 30.10 -18.39 -33.11
CA MET A 13 28.90 -18.00 -32.34
C MET A 13 29.21 -17.78 -30.84
N ALA A 14 30.46 -18.07 -30.42
CA ALA A 14 30.88 -17.99 -29.02
C ALA A 14 30.63 -16.63 -28.33
N PRO A 15 30.87 -15.46 -28.96
CA PRO A 15 30.58 -14.19 -28.30
C PRO A 15 29.08 -13.93 -28.11
N PHE A 16 28.23 -14.44 -29.00
CA PHE A 16 26.78 -14.28 -28.90
C PHE A 16 26.18 -15.14 -27.79
N VAL A 17 26.69 -16.35 -27.58
CA VAL A 17 26.23 -17.23 -26.49
C VAL A 17 26.61 -16.66 -25.13
N GLY A 18 27.80 -16.07 -25.00
CA GLY A 18 28.23 -15.38 -23.77
C GLY A 18 27.38 -14.17 -23.45
N ALA A 19 27.06 -13.34 -24.43
CA ALA A 19 26.19 -12.16 -24.24
C ALA A 19 24.75 -12.57 -23.85
N LEU A 20 24.22 -13.62 -24.46
CA LEU A 20 22.88 -14.13 -24.17
C LEU A 20 22.78 -14.70 -22.74
N ALA A 21 23.82 -15.40 -22.28
CA ALA A 21 23.92 -15.90 -20.92
C ALA A 21 23.94 -14.78 -19.88
N ILE A 22 24.67 -13.69 -20.12
CA ILE A 22 24.72 -12.53 -19.24
C ILE A 22 23.34 -11.84 -19.18
N ILE A 23 22.69 -11.63 -20.32
CA ILE A 23 21.36 -11.04 -20.37
C ILE A 23 20.35 -11.90 -19.60
N ALA A 24 20.37 -13.23 -19.77
CA ALA A 24 19.51 -14.14 -19.04
C ALA A 24 19.73 -14.07 -17.53
N LEU A 25 20.99 -14.01 -17.07
CA LEU A 25 21.31 -13.85 -15.64
C LEU A 25 20.83 -12.51 -15.08
N VAL A 26 20.98 -11.42 -15.83
CA VAL A 26 20.48 -10.09 -15.42
C VAL A 26 18.96 -10.08 -15.34
N VAL A 27 18.26 -10.66 -16.30
CA VAL A 27 16.79 -10.79 -16.28
C VAL A 27 16.34 -11.64 -15.11
N ILE A 28 16.99 -12.76 -14.85
CA ILE A 28 16.68 -13.62 -13.69
C ILE A 28 16.94 -12.86 -12.38
N ALA A 29 18.04 -12.13 -12.27
CA ALA A 29 18.33 -11.31 -11.10
C ALA A 29 17.25 -10.23 -10.88
N ILE A 30 16.81 -9.53 -11.93
CA ILE A 30 15.74 -8.53 -11.86
C ILE A 30 14.42 -9.18 -11.44
N VAL A 31 14.07 -10.33 -12.02
CA VAL A 31 12.85 -11.07 -11.66
C VAL A 31 12.92 -11.55 -10.21
N LEU A 32 14.05 -12.10 -9.77
CA LEU A 32 14.23 -12.53 -8.38
C LEU A 32 14.15 -11.34 -7.42
N PHE A 33 14.76 -10.19 -7.74
CA PHE A 33 14.65 -8.97 -6.94
C PHE A 33 13.21 -8.44 -6.87
N ASN A 34 12.45 -8.51 -7.96
CA ASN A 34 11.05 -8.06 -7.97
C ASN A 34 10.08 -9.05 -7.31
N VAL A 35 10.40 -10.34 -7.27
CA VAL A 35 9.53 -11.40 -6.72
C VAL A 35 9.90 -11.72 -5.27
N PHE A 36 11.18 -11.63 -4.90
CA PHE A 36 11.70 -11.99 -3.57
C PHE A 36 12.35 -10.80 -2.84
N GLY A 37 12.43 -9.62 -3.46
CA GLY A 37 12.77 -8.40 -2.77
C GLY A 37 11.60 -8.04 -1.87
N ASP A 38 11.73 -8.26 -0.56
CA ASP A 38 10.81 -7.77 0.46
C ASP A 38 10.99 -6.24 0.60
N ASP A 39 10.70 -5.49 -0.46
CA ASP A 39 10.56 -4.04 -0.39
C ASP A 39 9.22 -3.73 0.30
N GLU A 40 9.17 -4.01 1.61
CA GLU A 40 8.06 -3.54 2.44
C GLU A 40 7.98 -2.01 2.30
N PRO A 41 6.83 -1.47 1.89
CA PRO A 41 6.70 -0.03 1.71
C PRO A 41 7.08 0.71 3.00
N PRO A 42 7.67 1.90 2.94
CA PRO A 42 8.01 2.67 4.13
C PRO A 42 6.83 2.76 5.10
N ALA A 43 7.08 2.65 6.40
CA ALA A 43 6.05 2.65 7.44
C ALA A 43 5.05 3.82 7.31
N GLY A 44 5.53 5.01 6.93
CA GLY A 44 4.67 6.16 6.66
C GLY A 44 3.66 5.92 5.53
N GLN A 45 4.06 5.24 4.46
CA GLN A 45 3.17 4.89 3.37
C GLN A 45 2.12 3.86 3.81
N GLN A 46 2.50 2.90 4.64
CA GLN A 46 1.58 1.90 5.18
C GLN A 46 0.56 2.52 6.14
N VAL A 47 0.98 3.49 6.96
CA VAL A 47 0.09 4.29 7.83
C VAL A 47 -0.94 5.05 6.99
N GLY A 48 -0.51 5.70 5.91
CA GLY A 48 -1.42 6.36 4.97
C GLY A 48 -2.43 5.40 4.34
N ARG A 49 -1.97 4.23 3.91
CA ARG A 49 -2.84 3.17 3.36
C ARG A 49 -3.86 2.67 4.37
N ALA A 50 -3.48 2.53 5.65
CA ALA A 50 -4.40 2.12 6.70
C ALA A 50 -5.52 3.14 6.91
N ALA A 51 -5.21 4.44 6.93
CA ALA A 51 -6.21 5.50 7.05
C ALA A 51 -7.20 5.50 5.88
N VAL A 52 -6.69 5.46 4.65
CA VAL A 52 -7.51 5.43 3.44
C VAL A 52 -8.33 4.14 3.36
N GLY A 53 -7.70 2.99 3.61
CA GLY A 53 -8.36 1.68 3.54
C GLY A 53 -9.48 1.53 4.56
N GLN A 54 -9.29 2.03 5.79
CA GLN A 54 -10.36 2.03 6.80
C GLN A 54 -11.55 2.90 6.36
N ASN A 55 -11.27 4.10 5.88
CA ASN A 55 -12.32 4.99 5.39
C ASN A 55 -13.11 4.37 4.24
N ASP A 56 -12.42 3.85 3.24
CA ASP A 56 -13.02 3.21 2.08
C ASP A 56 -13.86 1.99 2.45
N ALA A 57 -13.38 1.15 3.36
CA ALA A 57 -14.14 0.01 3.88
C ALA A 57 -15.45 0.43 4.55
N LEU A 58 -15.42 1.53 5.33
CA LEU A 58 -16.63 2.09 5.95
C LEU A 58 -17.61 2.64 4.90
N GLN A 59 -17.11 3.37 3.88
CA GLN A 59 -17.98 3.90 2.83
C GLN A 59 -18.68 2.79 2.04
N ARG A 60 -17.98 1.68 1.80
CA ARG A 60 -18.54 0.49 1.16
C ARG A 60 -19.37 -0.40 2.11
N GLN A 61 -19.47 -0.03 3.39
CA GLN A 61 -20.11 -0.84 4.44
C GLN A 61 -19.56 -2.29 4.53
N ASN A 62 -18.27 -2.44 4.23
CA ASN A 62 -17.57 -3.72 4.31
C ASN A 62 -16.88 -3.86 5.68
N PHE A 63 -17.55 -4.50 6.64
CA PHE A 63 -17.03 -4.64 7.99
C PHE A 63 -15.79 -5.57 8.06
N ALA A 64 -15.68 -6.56 7.19
CA ALA A 64 -14.52 -7.44 7.14
C ALA A 64 -13.26 -6.65 6.76
N ASP A 65 -13.34 -5.82 5.71
CA ASP A 65 -12.25 -4.93 5.30
C ASP A 65 -11.97 -3.87 6.36
N PHE A 66 -13.00 -3.29 6.96
CA PHE A 66 -12.83 -2.33 8.07
C PHE A 66 -11.99 -2.92 9.21
N ARG A 67 -12.24 -4.17 9.60
CA ARG A 67 -11.45 -4.87 10.62
C ARG A 67 -9.98 -5.07 10.18
N THR A 68 -9.73 -5.26 8.91
CA THR A 68 -8.36 -5.39 8.38
C THR A 68 -7.53 -4.15 8.63
N TYR A 69 -8.13 -2.96 8.53
CA TYR A 69 -7.46 -1.67 8.72
C TYR A 69 -7.65 -1.07 10.13
N THR A 70 -8.36 -1.74 11.03
CA THR A 70 -8.68 -1.24 12.37
C THR A 70 -8.09 -2.15 13.43
N CYS A 71 -7.42 -1.58 14.44
CA CYS A 71 -6.86 -2.34 15.54
C CYS A 71 -7.97 -3.03 16.35
N ARG A 72 -7.65 -4.16 16.97
CA ARG A 72 -8.62 -4.98 17.70
C ARG A 72 -9.42 -4.20 18.73
N ALA A 73 -8.79 -3.25 19.41
CA ALA A 73 -9.42 -2.42 20.43
C ALA A 73 -10.50 -1.47 19.88
N GLN A 74 -10.49 -1.14 18.59
CA GLN A 74 -11.38 -0.16 17.95
C GLN A 74 -12.38 -0.79 16.96
N GLN A 75 -12.38 -2.08 16.76
CA GLN A 75 -13.24 -2.74 15.78
C GLN A 75 -14.74 -2.63 16.13
N GLY A 76 -15.08 -2.69 17.40
CA GLY A 76 -16.48 -2.60 17.84
C GLY A 76 -17.36 -3.75 17.34
N VAL A 77 -18.68 -3.54 17.43
CA VAL A 77 -19.70 -4.47 16.95
C VAL A 77 -20.15 -4.03 15.56
N GLU A 78 -20.23 -4.96 14.61
CA GLU A 78 -20.57 -4.68 13.21
C GLU A 78 -21.83 -3.84 13.04
N ALA A 79 -22.93 -4.26 13.70
CA ALA A 79 -24.21 -3.56 13.60
C ALA A 79 -24.10 -2.09 14.03
N ASP A 80 -23.37 -1.82 15.11
CA ASP A 80 -23.20 -0.46 15.63
C ASP A 80 -22.28 0.39 14.74
N VAL A 81 -21.20 -0.20 14.22
CA VAL A 81 -20.26 0.48 13.32
C VAL A 81 -20.98 0.88 12.04
N LEU A 82 -21.70 -0.06 11.42
CA LEU A 82 -22.42 0.21 10.17
C LEU A 82 -23.62 1.14 10.38
N ALA A 83 -24.30 1.09 11.53
CA ALA A 83 -25.37 2.03 11.84
C ALA A 83 -24.85 3.46 11.97
N ARG A 84 -23.75 3.69 12.68
CA ARG A 84 -23.10 5.00 12.78
C ARG A 84 -22.63 5.51 11.41
N GLN A 85 -22.06 4.62 10.58
CA GLN A 85 -21.64 4.97 9.24
C GLN A 85 -22.80 5.43 8.37
N ARG A 86 -23.93 4.70 8.37
CA ARG A 86 -25.14 5.09 7.63
C ARG A 86 -25.72 6.42 8.11
N ASP A 87 -25.75 6.64 9.42
CA ASP A 87 -26.21 7.91 10.01
C ASP A 87 -25.30 9.08 9.60
N SER A 88 -24.00 8.90 9.61
CA SER A 88 -23.02 9.89 9.16
C SER A 88 -23.23 10.24 7.68
N VAL A 89 -23.38 9.24 6.81
CA VAL A 89 -23.61 9.44 5.36
C VAL A 89 -24.95 10.16 5.13
N ALA A 90 -26.01 9.79 5.85
CA ALA A 90 -27.31 10.45 5.74
C ALA A 90 -27.23 11.93 6.10
N LYS A 91 -26.46 12.29 7.12
CA LYS A 91 -26.33 13.67 7.61
C LYS A 91 -25.33 14.51 6.81
N ARG A 92 -24.18 13.94 6.49
CA ARG A 92 -23.00 14.68 5.98
C ARG A 92 -22.59 14.29 4.56
N GLY A 93 -23.13 13.22 3.99
CA GLY A 93 -22.68 12.61 2.75
C GLY A 93 -21.50 11.64 2.97
N GLU A 94 -20.96 11.11 1.90
CA GLU A 94 -19.78 10.26 1.96
C GLU A 94 -18.57 11.05 2.48
N ARG A 95 -17.69 10.35 3.17
CA ARG A 95 -16.45 10.93 3.72
C ARG A 95 -15.26 10.52 2.86
N PHE A 96 -14.45 11.48 2.52
CA PHE A 96 -13.23 11.31 1.73
C PHE A 96 -11.99 11.68 2.55
N VAL A 97 -10.92 10.93 2.36
CA VAL A 97 -9.60 11.26 2.90
C VAL A 97 -8.88 12.11 1.85
N ASP A 98 -8.60 13.36 2.18
CA ASP A 98 -7.87 14.27 1.30
C ASP A 98 -6.36 14.13 1.42
N ASP A 99 -5.88 13.95 2.67
CA ASP A 99 -4.46 13.94 2.94
C ASP A 99 -4.13 13.21 4.26
N VAL A 100 -2.92 12.69 4.34
CA VAL A 100 -2.34 12.10 5.56
C VAL A 100 -0.95 12.69 5.75
N THR A 101 -0.81 13.60 6.69
CA THR A 101 0.40 14.37 6.94
C THR A 101 0.92 14.18 8.37
N ASP A 102 2.06 14.79 8.68
CA ASP A 102 2.68 14.79 10.01
C ASP A 102 2.87 13.38 10.58
N ILE A 103 3.18 12.41 9.70
CA ILE A 103 3.35 11.03 10.10
C ILE A 103 4.61 10.87 10.95
N LYS A 104 4.43 10.40 12.18
CA LYS A 104 5.51 10.08 13.12
C LYS A 104 5.40 8.63 13.50
N VAL A 105 6.45 7.87 13.23
CA VAL A 105 6.54 6.44 13.55
C VAL A 105 7.52 6.24 14.70
N ASP A 106 7.08 5.53 15.73
CA ASP A 106 7.89 5.13 16.88
C ASP A 106 7.63 3.64 17.17
N GLY A 107 8.55 2.79 16.72
CA GLY A 107 8.39 1.33 16.81
C GLY A 107 7.11 0.85 16.14
N ASP A 108 6.25 0.19 16.91
CA ASP A 108 4.96 -0.34 16.46
C ASP A 108 3.79 0.63 16.64
N ARG A 109 4.07 1.90 16.90
CA ARG A 109 3.08 2.97 17.02
C ARG A 109 3.38 4.08 16.04
N ALA A 110 2.32 4.72 15.58
CA ALA A 110 2.46 5.92 14.76
C ALA A 110 1.32 6.90 15.06
N THR A 111 1.57 8.17 14.77
CA THR A 111 0.55 9.22 14.75
C THR A 111 0.59 9.91 13.40
N ALA A 112 -0.54 10.41 12.95
CA ALA A 112 -0.64 11.22 11.74
C ALA A 112 -1.80 12.20 11.86
N LYS A 113 -1.75 13.27 11.08
CA LYS A 113 -2.89 14.15 10.84
C LYS A 113 -3.59 13.68 9.57
N VAL A 114 -4.84 13.27 9.68
CA VAL A 114 -5.66 12.85 8.54
C VAL A 114 -6.68 13.94 8.26
N THR A 115 -6.69 14.44 7.03
CA THR A 115 -7.61 15.49 6.60
C THR A 115 -8.74 14.87 5.80
N TYR A 116 -9.97 15.19 6.18
CA TYR A 116 -11.20 14.69 5.58
C TYR A 116 -12.06 15.81 5.06
N HIS A 117 -12.90 15.50 4.07
CA HIS A 117 -14.10 16.27 3.75
C HIS A 117 -15.31 15.34 3.62
N PHE A 118 -16.49 15.93 3.63
CA PHE A 118 -17.76 15.23 3.40
C PHE A 118 -18.42 15.76 2.13
N ASP A 119 -19.08 14.89 1.38
CA ASP A 119 -19.65 15.21 0.08
C ASP A 119 -20.63 16.39 0.12
N LYS A 120 -21.43 16.51 1.19
CA LYS A 120 -22.36 17.64 1.35
C LYS A 120 -21.72 18.99 1.68
N ALA A 121 -20.42 18.99 2.03
CA ALA A 121 -19.65 20.20 2.34
C ALA A 121 -18.18 20.02 1.94
N PRO A 122 -17.86 19.89 0.64
CA PRO A 122 -16.53 19.50 0.16
C PRO A 122 -15.44 20.51 0.50
N ASP A 123 -15.80 21.78 0.67
CA ASP A 123 -14.83 22.82 1.04
C ASP A 123 -14.55 22.87 2.55
N ALA A 124 -15.38 22.25 3.39
CA ALA A 124 -15.23 22.19 4.84
C ALA A 124 -14.32 21.04 5.26
N LYS A 125 -13.02 21.21 5.08
CA LYS A 125 -12.02 20.20 5.42
C LYS A 125 -11.76 20.15 6.92
N THR A 126 -11.66 18.94 7.47
CA THR A 126 -11.41 18.68 8.88
C THR A 126 -10.15 17.84 9.06
N GLY A 127 -9.15 18.37 9.75
CA GLY A 127 -7.93 17.63 10.13
C GLY A 127 -8.10 16.98 11.51
N VAL A 128 -7.83 15.70 11.61
CA VAL A 128 -7.94 14.91 12.86
C VAL A 128 -6.60 14.23 13.13
N GLY A 129 -6.09 14.39 14.37
CA GLY A 129 -4.95 13.60 14.84
C GLY A 129 -5.39 12.15 15.07
N MET A 130 -4.73 11.21 14.41
CA MET A 130 -5.05 9.79 14.51
C MET A 130 -3.85 8.98 15.00
N THR A 131 -4.13 7.93 15.73
CA THR A 131 -3.14 6.94 16.19
C THR A 131 -3.23 5.67 15.38
N PHE A 132 -2.08 5.07 15.16
CA PHE A 132 -1.94 3.81 14.44
C PHE A 132 -1.10 2.86 15.27
N VAL A 133 -1.36 1.57 15.14
CA VAL A 133 -0.55 0.51 15.75
C VAL A 133 -0.24 -0.55 14.72
N ARG A 134 0.90 -1.21 14.89
CA ARG A 134 1.26 -2.37 14.09
C ARG A 134 0.78 -3.63 14.80
N GLU A 135 -0.15 -4.33 14.21
CA GLU A 135 -0.68 -5.61 14.71
C GLU A 135 -0.58 -6.66 13.60
N ASP A 136 -0.06 -7.84 13.94
CA ASP A 136 0.12 -8.95 13.00
C ASP A 136 0.91 -8.55 11.74
N GLY A 137 1.93 -7.70 11.90
CA GLY A 137 2.77 -7.20 10.81
C GLY A 137 2.16 -6.10 9.94
N ALA A 138 0.93 -5.65 10.21
CA ALA A 138 0.24 -4.62 9.44
C ALA A 138 -0.10 -3.37 10.28
N TRP A 139 0.03 -2.19 9.67
CA TRP A 139 -0.41 -0.94 10.29
C TRP A 139 -1.92 -0.82 10.28
N LYS A 140 -2.49 -0.45 11.41
CA LYS A 140 -3.93 -0.33 11.62
C LYS A 140 -4.28 0.96 12.32
N VAL A 141 -5.41 1.55 11.96
CA VAL A 141 -5.99 2.71 12.67
C VAL A 141 -6.42 2.27 14.07
N CYS A 142 -5.99 3.01 15.09
CA CYS A 142 -6.33 2.73 16.49
C CYS A 142 -6.86 3.96 17.22
N SER A 143 -7.64 4.76 16.52
CA SER A 143 -8.38 5.91 17.06
C SER A 143 -9.69 6.09 16.29
N THR A 144 -10.62 6.83 16.88
CA THR A 144 -11.87 7.20 16.20
C THR A 144 -11.60 8.32 15.20
N GLY A 145 -12.12 8.17 13.98
CA GLY A 145 -12.15 9.25 12.99
C GLY A 145 -13.36 10.18 13.20
N PRO A 146 -13.49 11.22 12.36
CA PRO A 146 -14.66 12.09 12.39
C PRO A 146 -15.91 11.33 11.97
N SER A 147 -17.01 11.53 12.66
CA SER A 147 -18.35 10.96 12.40
C SER A 147 -19.33 12.03 11.97
#